data_5ca744366fb9345676de040ee1393ce2
#
_entry.id   5ca744366fb9345676de040ee1393ce2
#
_cell.length_a   1.000
_cell.length_b   1.000
_cell.length_c   1.000
_cell.angle_alpha   90.00
_cell.angle_beta   90.00
_cell.angle_gamma   90.00
#
_symmetry.space_group_name_H-M   'P 1'
#
loop_
_entity.id
_entity.type
_entity.pdbx_description
1 polymer ?
#
loop_
_entity_poly.entity_id
_entity_poly.type
_entity_poly.pdbx_seq_one_letter_code
_entity_poly.pdbx_strand_id
1 'polypeptide(L)'
;MEQKNQITEGVIWKQLLIFFFPIVIGTFFQQVYNTADSIVVGRFVGKEALAAVSGSVNQIVTLIVEVFVGLTSGASVIIAQFYGAKDHKNLNRTLHTAYAFAIVTGAIVGLIGFWITEKVLIAMKTPSELMADSVIYLHIYFCGMIFNIVYNMGASILRAVGDSRRPLYVLIMTCGLNIFFDIMLVVFLKMGVMGVAIATVSCQGISACMVTWILIKGNSLFRLKIREIRFYMASLQSVLRIGIPVALEATMYTIANLIIQIFVNGLGTDTVAAWGTFAKIDAIYWMVVNSFGIAITTFVGQNYGAGKIQRMRKSVKVCLLMSYGAAILVSAALYGFAEPLYRLFTTDSNVVRIGADMMHFLLPSYFMYVVIGILSGALRGAGRVLVPMLLTCGGVCLIRIAWMFGVFPVYSGIKTIMLSYPVSWGITAVLFIIYYFKKFPKTEEQILQ
;
A
#
# COMPACT_ATOMS: atom_id res chain seq x y z
N MET A 1 25.59 12.77 22.18
CA MET A 1 25.26 11.32 22.30
C MET A 1 24.76 10.82 20.96
N GLU A 2 25.51 9.95 20.29
CA GLU A 2 25.01 9.27 19.09
C GLU A 2 23.76 8.47 19.46
N GLN A 3 22.65 8.78 18.84
CA GLN A 3 21.40 8.04 19.05
C GLN A 3 21.61 6.62 18.51
N LYS A 4 21.70 5.62 19.41
CA LYS A 4 21.88 4.21 19.04
C LYS A 4 20.81 3.81 18.02
N ASN A 5 21.23 3.37 16.84
CA ASN A 5 20.30 2.82 15.84
C ASN A 5 19.78 1.47 16.33
N GLN A 6 18.59 1.49 16.94
CA GLN A 6 17.99 0.32 17.59
C GLN A 6 17.68 -0.82 16.60
N ILE A 7 17.45 -0.53 15.31
CA ILE A 7 17.21 -1.53 14.27
C ILE A 7 18.48 -2.37 14.02
N THR A 8 19.64 -1.73 14.01
CA THR A 8 20.92 -2.42 13.77
C THR A 8 21.56 -3.00 15.03
N GLU A 9 21.09 -2.67 16.23
CA GLU A 9 21.74 -3.06 17.51
C GLU A 9 20.80 -3.71 18.52
N GLY A 10 19.51 -3.34 18.56
CA GLY A 10 18.54 -3.81 19.53
C GLY A 10 18.08 -5.27 19.34
N VAL A 11 17.22 -5.76 20.24
CA VAL A 11 16.61 -7.10 20.15
C VAL A 11 15.64 -7.12 18.96
N ILE A 12 15.86 -8.03 18.00
CA ILE A 12 15.18 -8.02 16.68
C ILE A 12 13.66 -8.07 16.82
N TRP A 13 13.10 -9.06 17.51
CA TRP A 13 11.64 -9.22 17.61
C TRP A 13 10.97 -8.03 18.28
N LYS A 14 11.59 -7.48 19.34
CA LYS A 14 11.08 -6.31 20.06
C LYS A 14 11.06 -5.07 19.17
N GLN A 15 12.13 -4.85 18.43
CA GLN A 15 12.25 -3.70 17.51
C GLN A 15 11.30 -3.84 16.32
N LEU A 16 11.12 -5.07 15.79
CA LEU A 16 10.12 -5.34 14.75
C LEU A 16 8.71 -5.00 15.22
N LEU A 17 8.31 -5.39 16.45
CA LEU A 17 6.99 -5.04 17.00
C LEU A 17 6.82 -3.53 17.20
N ILE A 18 7.82 -2.86 17.78
CA ILE A 18 7.79 -1.40 18.00
C ILE A 18 7.63 -0.64 16.68
N PHE A 19 8.19 -1.18 15.59
CA PHE A 19 8.10 -0.59 14.26
C PHE A 19 6.81 -0.99 13.54
N PHE A 20 6.36 -2.24 13.68
CA PHE A 20 5.19 -2.82 13.05
C PHE A 20 3.88 -2.19 13.55
N PHE A 21 3.68 -2.12 14.88
CA PHE A 21 2.41 -1.64 15.45
C PHE A 21 2.02 -0.23 14.98
N PRO A 22 2.91 0.77 14.95
CA PRO A 22 2.55 2.07 14.40
C PRO A 22 2.13 2.03 12.94
N ILE A 23 2.69 1.13 12.13
CA ILE A 23 2.33 0.99 10.71
C ILE A 23 0.92 0.41 10.59
N VAL A 24 0.62 -0.69 11.29
CA VAL A 24 -0.72 -1.31 11.29
C VAL A 24 -1.78 -0.32 11.76
N ILE A 25 -1.55 0.33 12.90
CA ILE A 25 -2.48 1.32 13.45
C ILE A 25 -2.66 2.48 12.47
N GLY A 26 -1.58 2.94 11.83
CA GLY A 26 -1.65 3.99 10.80
C GLY A 26 -2.51 3.56 9.60
N THR A 27 -2.32 2.34 9.09
CA THR A 27 -3.12 1.79 8.00
C THR A 27 -4.60 1.62 8.43
N PHE A 28 -4.85 1.24 9.68
CA PHE A 28 -6.19 1.18 10.23
C PHE A 28 -6.88 2.56 10.22
N PHE A 29 -6.21 3.61 10.72
CA PHE A 29 -6.76 4.96 10.68
C PHE A 29 -6.98 5.47 9.26
N GLN A 30 -6.14 5.06 8.30
CA GLN A 30 -6.36 5.36 6.89
C GLN A 30 -7.63 4.68 6.35
N GLN A 31 -7.94 3.44 6.77
CA GLN A 31 -9.19 2.77 6.42
C GLN A 31 -10.41 3.43 7.09
N VAL A 32 -10.27 3.84 8.35
CA VAL A 32 -11.34 4.60 9.05
C VAL A 32 -11.65 5.90 8.31
N TYR A 33 -10.62 6.64 7.91
CA TYR A 33 -10.71 7.84 7.10
C TYR A 33 -11.53 7.59 5.81
N ASN A 34 -11.13 6.62 4.97
CA ASN A 34 -11.82 6.31 3.71
C ASN A 34 -13.27 5.83 3.94
N THR A 35 -13.51 5.14 5.05
CA THR A 35 -14.84 4.65 5.42
C THR A 35 -15.72 5.80 5.88
N ALA A 36 -15.19 6.74 6.65
CA ALA A 36 -15.89 7.93 7.11
C ALA A 36 -16.36 8.81 5.94
N ASP A 37 -15.46 9.08 4.98
CA ASP A 37 -15.79 9.78 3.73
C ASP A 37 -17.00 9.12 3.04
N SER A 38 -16.97 7.80 2.88
CA SER A 38 -18.04 7.05 2.22
C SER A 38 -19.36 7.11 2.98
N ILE A 39 -19.33 7.07 4.32
CA ILE A 39 -20.51 7.18 5.18
C ILE A 39 -21.12 8.58 5.07
N VAL A 40 -20.28 9.63 5.13
CA VAL A 40 -20.74 11.01 5.04
C VAL A 40 -21.37 11.27 3.68
N VAL A 41 -20.73 10.87 2.59
CA VAL A 41 -21.29 11.00 1.23
C VAL A 41 -22.60 10.23 1.11
N GLY A 42 -22.64 8.97 1.47
CA GLY A 42 -23.81 8.12 1.29
C GLY A 42 -25.01 8.56 2.12
N ARG A 43 -24.79 9.08 3.33
CA ARG A 43 -25.86 9.44 4.26
C ARG A 43 -26.39 10.87 4.06
N PHE A 44 -25.52 11.81 3.70
CA PHE A 44 -25.87 13.24 3.65
C PHE A 44 -25.95 13.82 2.23
N VAL A 45 -25.29 13.21 1.24
CA VAL A 45 -25.36 13.66 -0.16
C VAL A 45 -26.29 12.76 -0.98
N GLY A 46 -26.17 11.44 -0.83
CA GLY A 46 -27.06 10.48 -1.45
C GLY A 46 -26.33 9.35 -2.18
N LYS A 47 -27.14 8.40 -2.70
CA LYS A 47 -26.65 7.17 -3.34
C LYS A 47 -25.84 7.43 -4.62
N GLU A 48 -26.25 8.43 -5.40
CA GLU A 48 -25.58 8.79 -6.66
C GLU A 48 -24.19 9.37 -6.41
N ALA A 49 -24.08 10.30 -5.45
CA ALA A 49 -22.81 10.84 -5.02
C ALA A 49 -21.85 9.75 -4.47
N LEU A 50 -22.39 8.83 -3.67
CA LEU A 50 -21.61 7.68 -3.17
C LEU A 50 -21.12 6.81 -4.33
N ALA A 51 -21.97 6.52 -5.31
CA ALA A 51 -21.60 5.75 -6.49
C ALA A 51 -20.54 6.48 -7.33
N ALA A 52 -20.65 7.80 -7.49
CA ALA A 52 -19.67 8.63 -8.18
C ALA A 52 -18.27 8.52 -7.54
N VAL A 53 -18.20 8.69 -6.21
CA VAL A 53 -16.91 8.68 -5.47
C VAL A 53 -16.33 7.27 -5.33
N SER A 54 -17.18 6.26 -5.07
CA SER A 54 -16.74 4.87 -4.82
C SER A 54 -16.53 4.03 -6.07
N GLY A 55 -17.03 4.46 -7.23
CA GLY A 55 -16.95 3.74 -8.51
C GLY A 55 -15.65 4.01 -9.27
N SER A 56 -15.77 4.54 -10.48
CA SER A 56 -14.63 4.82 -11.39
C SER A 56 -13.60 5.75 -10.76
N VAL A 57 -14.05 6.72 -9.96
CA VAL A 57 -13.15 7.65 -9.25
C VAL A 57 -12.21 6.91 -8.31
N ASN A 58 -12.73 6.04 -7.45
CA ASN A 58 -11.92 5.28 -6.51
C ASN A 58 -10.89 4.38 -7.21
N GLN A 59 -11.25 3.79 -8.35
CA GLN A 59 -10.32 2.96 -9.14
C GLN A 59 -9.16 3.78 -9.70
N ILE A 60 -9.44 4.98 -10.25
CA ILE A 60 -8.42 5.90 -10.77
C ILE A 60 -7.48 6.35 -9.65
N VAL A 61 -8.06 6.80 -8.54
CA VAL A 61 -7.30 7.27 -7.37
C VAL A 61 -6.41 6.16 -6.82
N THR A 62 -6.96 4.97 -6.61
CA THR A 62 -6.21 3.82 -6.08
C THR A 62 -5.04 3.45 -7.00
N LEU A 63 -5.27 3.33 -8.31
CA LEU A 63 -4.21 2.99 -9.26
C LEU A 63 -3.05 4.00 -9.19
N ILE A 64 -3.36 5.29 -9.18
CA ILE A 64 -2.34 6.34 -9.14
C ILE A 64 -1.58 6.30 -7.82
N VAL A 65 -2.29 6.20 -6.70
CA VAL A 65 -1.68 6.15 -5.36
C VAL A 65 -0.76 4.93 -5.23
N GLU A 66 -1.18 3.75 -5.68
CA GLU A 66 -0.37 2.52 -5.63
C GLU A 66 0.92 2.64 -6.46
N VAL A 67 0.86 3.23 -7.65
CA VAL A 67 2.04 3.52 -8.46
C VAL A 67 3.03 4.40 -7.69
N PHE A 68 2.55 5.46 -7.04
CA PHE A 68 3.42 6.36 -6.27
C PHE A 68 3.93 5.75 -4.98
N VAL A 69 3.13 4.93 -4.29
CA VAL A 69 3.60 4.14 -3.15
C VAL A 69 4.75 3.22 -3.57
N GLY A 70 4.64 2.59 -4.74
CA GLY A 70 5.74 1.81 -5.34
C GLY A 70 6.98 2.65 -5.58
N LEU A 71 6.85 3.82 -6.21
CA LEU A 71 7.97 4.73 -6.48
C LEU A 71 8.63 5.26 -5.19
N THR A 72 7.83 5.63 -4.17
CA THR A 72 8.36 6.08 -2.87
C THR A 72 9.09 4.98 -2.11
N SER A 73 8.73 3.71 -2.35
CA SER A 73 9.44 2.55 -1.80
C SER A 73 10.91 2.53 -2.25
N GLY A 74 11.21 2.96 -3.48
CA GLY A 74 12.58 3.09 -3.98
C GLY A 74 13.42 4.05 -3.12
N ALA A 75 12.89 5.23 -2.82
CA ALA A 75 13.55 6.19 -1.93
C ALA A 75 13.74 5.62 -0.52
N SER A 76 12.71 4.95 0.01
CA SER A 76 12.77 4.33 1.34
C SER A 76 13.91 3.31 1.46
N VAL A 77 14.07 2.45 0.48
CA VAL A 77 15.13 1.41 0.48
C VAL A 77 16.51 2.05 0.46
N ILE A 78 16.76 2.98 -0.46
CA ILE A 78 18.08 3.64 -0.61
C ILE A 78 18.42 4.47 0.65
N ILE A 79 17.45 5.19 1.19
CA ILE A 79 17.63 5.97 2.43
C ILE A 79 17.91 5.04 3.62
N ALA A 80 17.19 3.90 3.74
CA ALA A 80 17.43 2.93 4.79
C ALA A 80 18.85 2.35 4.71
N GLN A 81 19.36 2.04 3.50
CA GLN A 81 20.70 1.54 3.29
C GLN A 81 21.75 2.59 3.68
N PHE A 82 21.65 3.83 3.21
CA PHE A 82 22.58 4.90 3.59
C PHE A 82 22.52 5.24 5.09
N TYR A 83 21.32 5.19 5.68
CA TYR A 83 21.17 5.38 7.12
C TYR A 83 21.87 4.28 7.92
N GLY A 84 21.74 3.03 7.50
CA GLY A 84 22.43 1.89 8.07
C GLY A 84 23.97 1.98 7.93
N ALA A 85 24.43 2.41 6.76
CA ALA A 85 25.85 2.62 6.44
C ALA A 85 26.45 3.84 7.15
N LYS A 86 25.65 4.68 7.83
CA LYS A 86 26.04 5.99 8.39
C LYS A 86 26.60 6.95 7.33
N ASP A 87 26.23 6.78 6.06
CA ASP A 87 26.62 7.67 4.96
C ASP A 87 25.70 8.89 4.89
N HIS A 88 25.97 9.86 5.71
CA HIS A 88 25.16 11.07 5.86
C HIS A 88 25.12 11.92 4.57
N LYS A 89 26.21 11.90 3.78
CA LYS A 89 26.30 12.69 2.55
C LYS A 89 25.31 12.16 1.50
N ASN A 90 25.35 10.86 1.20
CA ASN A 90 24.48 10.26 0.20
C ASN A 90 23.03 10.13 0.72
N LEU A 91 22.83 9.93 2.03
CA LEU A 91 21.51 9.98 2.66
C LEU A 91 20.84 11.35 2.42
N ASN A 92 21.54 12.45 2.73
CA ASN A 92 20.97 13.80 2.53
C ASN A 92 20.73 14.11 1.05
N ARG A 93 21.64 13.73 0.13
CA ARG A 93 21.42 13.88 -1.31
C ARG A 93 20.18 13.13 -1.78
N THR A 94 20.00 11.88 -1.34
CA THR A 94 18.84 11.07 -1.69
C THR A 94 17.55 11.64 -1.11
N LEU A 95 17.57 12.12 0.14
CA LEU A 95 16.44 12.77 0.78
C LEU A 95 15.96 13.99 -0.01
N HIS A 96 16.88 14.90 -0.38
CA HIS A 96 16.52 16.10 -1.15
C HIS A 96 16.06 15.77 -2.57
N THR A 97 16.68 14.75 -3.22
CA THR A 97 16.25 14.25 -4.53
C THR A 97 14.86 13.63 -4.47
N ALA A 98 14.56 12.83 -3.45
CA ALA A 98 13.24 12.20 -3.25
C ALA A 98 12.15 13.27 -3.05
N TYR A 99 12.45 14.33 -2.29
CA TYR A 99 11.54 15.45 -2.14
C TYR A 99 11.33 16.25 -3.43
N ALA A 100 12.40 16.54 -4.17
CA ALA A 100 12.31 17.18 -5.48
C ALA A 100 11.46 16.33 -6.45
N PHE A 101 11.69 15.03 -6.46
CA PHE A 101 10.94 14.07 -7.25
C PHE A 101 9.45 14.06 -6.87
N ALA A 102 9.12 14.02 -5.59
CA ALA A 102 7.74 14.05 -5.12
C ALA A 102 6.99 15.33 -5.54
N ILE A 103 7.63 16.49 -5.42
CA ILE A 103 7.04 17.77 -5.81
C ILE A 103 6.81 17.83 -7.33
N VAL A 104 7.83 17.50 -8.13
CA VAL A 104 7.76 17.58 -9.59
C VAL A 104 6.76 16.58 -10.15
N THR A 105 6.84 15.32 -9.71
CA THR A 105 5.90 14.29 -10.18
C THR A 105 4.48 14.55 -9.71
N GLY A 106 4.29 15.05 -8.49
CA GLY A 106 2.99 15.45 -7.98
C GLY A 106 2.34 16.56 -8.81
N ALA A 107 3.13 17.56 -9.17
CA ALA A 107 2.67 18.65 -10.04
C ALA A 107 2.34 18.15 -11.47
N ILE A 108 3.21 17.33 -12.06
CA ILE A 108 3.01 16.80 -13.42
C ILE A 108 1.76 15.90 -13.46
N VAL A 109 1.63 14.97 -12.52
CA VAL A 109 0.48 14.04 -12.48
C VAL A 109 -0.81 14.77 -12.14
N GLY A 110 -0.75 15.75 -11.23
CA GLY A 110 -1.89 16.62 -10.95
C GLY A 110 -2.36 17.36 -12.19
N LEU A 111 -1.44 17.97 -12.93
CA LEU A 111 -1.75 18.70 -14.15
C LEU A 111 -2.30 17.78 -15.25
N ILE A 112 -1.61 16.68 -15.55
CA ILE A 112 -2.05 15.71 -16.55
C ILE A 112 -3.41 15.13 -16.17
N GLY A 113 -3.56 14.67 -14.91
CA GLY A 113 -4.80 14.09 -14.40
C GLY A 113 -5.97 15.04 -14.53
N PHE A 114 -5.78 16.32 -14.19
CA PHE A 114 -6.80 17.35 -14.35
C PHE A 114 -7.30 17.44 -15.81
N TRP A 115 -6.39 17.49 -16.80
CA TRP A 115 -6.75 17.62 -18.21
C TRP A 115 -7.33 16.37 -18.86
N ILE A 116 -7.00 15.16 -18.35
CA ILE A 116 -7.47 13.90 -18.95
C ILE A 116 -8.69 13.31 -18.22
N THR A 117 -9.11 13.87 -17.10
CA THR A 117 -10.17 13.33 -16.21
C THR A 117 -11.42 12.91 -16.99
N GLU A 118 -12.01 13.82 -17.75
CA GLU A 118 -13.24 13.53 -18.50
C GLU A 118 -13.06 12.40 -19.51
N LYS A 119 -11.94 12.42 -20.25
CA LYS A 119 -11.63 11.38 -21.25
C LYS A 119 -11.50 10.00 -20.63
N VAL A 120 -10.87 9.92 -19.46
CA VAL A 120 -10.70 8.65 -18.72
C VAL A 120 -12.04 8.16 -18.22
N LEU A 121 -12.87 9.02 -17.64
CA LEU A 121 -14.20 8.66 -17.15
C LEU A 121 -15.12 8.18 -18.28
N ILE A 122 -15.07 8.81 -19.45
CA ILE A 122 -15.79 8.37 -20.67
C ILE A 122 -15.28 7.00 -21.12
N ALA A 123 -13.95 6.80 -21.17
CA ALA A 123 -13.36 5.51 -21.54
C ALA A 123 -13.74 4.39 -20.57
N MET A 124 -13.95 4.71 -19.30
CA MET A 124 -14.44 3.78 -18.27
C MET A 124 -15.95 3.57 -18.33
N LYS A 125 -16.66 4.20 -19.29
CA LYS A 125 -18.12 4.13 -19.44
C LYS A 125 -18.86 4.52 -18.15
N THR A 126 -18.38 5.56 -17.48
CA THR A 126 -19.06 6.12 -16.31
C THR A 126 -20.46 6.61 -16.71
N PRO A 127 -21.51 6.23 -15.97
CA PRO A 127 -22.88 6.68 -16.26
C PRO A 127 -22.99 8.22 -16.29
N SER A 128 -23.79 8.75 -17.21
CA SER A 128 -23.96 10.19 -17.41
C SER A 128 -24.43 10.92 -16.15
N GLU A 129 -25.26 10.26 -15.33
CA GLU A 129 -25.78 10.76 -14.07
C GLU A 129 -24.68 10.99 -13.02
N LEU A 130 -23.59 10.20 -13.06
CA LEU A 130 -22.48 10.28 -12.12
C LEU A 130 -21.32 11.14 -12.64
N MET A 131 -21.35 11.50 -13.93
CA MET A 131 -20.22 12.15 -14.62
C MET A 131 -19.83 13.47 -13.97
N ALA A 132 -20.81 14.36 -13.71
CA ALA A 132 -20.56 15.68 -13.16
C ALA A 132 -19.86 15.62 -11.79
N ASP A 133 -20.37 14.80 -10.86
CA ASP A 133 -19.79 14.63 -9.53
C ASP A 133 -18.42 13.97 -9.59
N SER A 134 -18.24 12.97 -10.45
CA SER A 134 -16.94 12.29 -10.66
C SER A 134 -15.88 13.24 -11.18
N VAL A 135 -16.22 14.11 -12.15
CA VAL A 135 -15.31 15.13 -12.70
C VAL A 135 -14.93 16.16 -11.64
N ILE A 136 -15.91 16.69 -10.90
CA ILE A 136 -15.66 17.66 -9.83
C ILE A 136 -14.70 17.08 -8.79
N TYR A 137 -14.97 15.84 -8.32
CA TYR A 137 -14.14 15.17 -7.33
C TYR A 137 -12.71 15.00 -7.82
N LEU A 138 -12.53 14.43 -9.03
CA LEU A 138 -11.19 14.17 -9.58
C LEU A 138 -10.42 15.45 -9.89
N HIS A 139 -11.06 16.50 -10.37
CA HIS A 139 -10.39 17.79 -10.61
C HIS A 139 -9.81 18.33 -9.30
N ILE A 140 -10.58 18.34 -8.22
CA ILE A 140 -10.10 18.80 -6.90
C ILE A 140 -9.00 17.87 -6.40
N TYR A 141 -9.19 16.56 -6.52
CA TYR A 141 -8.20 15.57 -6.08
C TYR A 141 -6.87 15.72 -6.81
N PHE A 142 -6.88 15.93 -8.14
CA PHE A 142 -5.68 16.13 -8.92
C PHE A 142 -4.99 17.46 -8.60
N CYS A 143 -5.72 18.52 -8.28
CA CYS A 143 -5.11 19.75 -7.74
C CYS A 143 -4.36 19.52 -6.43
N GLY A 144 -4.83 18.55 -5.62
CA GLY A 144 -4.18 18.14 -4.37
C GLY A 144 -3.13 17.04 -4.50
N MET A 145 -2.90 16.49 -5.68
CA MET A 145 -2.02 15.34 -5.88
C MET A 145 -0.59 15.54 -5.36
N ILE A 146 -0.08 16.75 -5.48
CA ILE A 146 1.23 17.12 -4.94
C ILE A 146 1.33 16.86 -3.42
N PHE A 147 0.27 17.15 -2.67
CA PHE A 147 0.24 16.95 -1.22
C PHE A 147 0.23 15.45 -0.87
N ASN A 148 -0.54 14.66 -1.62
CA ASN A 148 -0.58 13.21 -1.44
C ASN A 148 0.81 12.59 -1.65
N ILE A 149 1.49 12.93 -2.75
CA ILE A 149 2.79 12.36 -3.08
C ILE A 149 3.87 12.84 -2.11
N VAL A 150 3.87 14.11 -1.73
CA VAL A 150 4.81 14.68 -0.73
C VAL A 150 4.61 14.02 0.64
N TYR A 151 3.37 13.82 1.07
CA TYR A 151 3.08 13.10 2.32
C TYR A 151 3.61 11.66 2.28
N ASN A 152 3.28 10.90 1.23
CA ASN A 152 3.72 9.50 1.09
C ASN A 152 5.25 9.39 1.05
N MET A 153 5.92 10.30 0.33
CA MET A 153 7.37 10.37 0.27
C MET A 153 7.97 10.65 1.65
N GLY A 154 7.49 11.68 2.32
CA GLY A 154 7.99 12.06 3.64
C GLY A 154 7.75 11.00 4.72
N ALA A 155 6.57 10.38 4.73
CA ALA A 155 6.27 9.25 5.60
C ALA A 155 7.18 8.03 5.32
N SER A 156 7.46 7.77 4.03
CA SER A 156 8.36 6.70 3.60
C SER A 156 9.81 6.96 4.05
N ILE A 157 10.28 8.21 3.97
CA ILE A 157 11.59 8.64 4.47
C ILE A 157 11.69 8.45 6.00
N LEU A 158 10.68 8.87 6.76
CA LEU A 158 10.66 8.69 8.21
C LEU A 158 10.72 7.21 8.59
N ARG A 159 9.94 6.36 7.91
CA ARG A 159 10.02 4.91 8.10
C ARG A 159 11.40 4.34 7.75
N ALA A 160 12.04 4.83 6.69
CA ALA A 160 13.36 4.39 6.27
C ALA A 160 14.45 4.63 7.33
N VAL A 161 14.37 5.73 8.08
CA VAL A 161 15.28 6.03 9.19
C VAL A 161 14.87 5.39 10.53
N GLY A 162 13.81 4.56 10.52
CA GLY A 162 13.36 3.80 11.69
C GLY A 162 12.26 4.47 12.52
N ASP A 163 11.71 5.58 12.06
CA ASP A 163 10.62 6.30 12.75
C ASP A 163 9.26 5.99 12.11
N SER A 164 8.56 5.02 12.65
CA SER A 164 7.18 4.70 12.25
C SER A 164 6.11 5.43 13.09
N ARG A 165 6.50 6.05 14.22
CA ARG A 165 5.55 6.68 15.15
C ARG A 165 5.07 8.04 14.65
N ARG A 166 6.00 8.88 14.15
CA ARG A 166 5.63 10.22 13.68
C ARG A 166 4.65 10.19 12.52
N PRO A 167 4.82 9.36 11.46
CA PRO A 167 3.78 9.18 10.44
C PRO A 167 2.43 8.74 11.00
N LEU A 168 2.40 7.87 12.02
CA LEU A 168 1.17 7.46 12.70
C LEU A 168 0.46 8.65 13.35
N TYR A 169 1.17 9.49 14.11
CA TYR A 169 0.56 10.66 14.76
C TYR A 169 -0.02 11.64 13.76
N VAL A 170 0.64 11.83 12.62
CA VAL A 170 0.10 12.64 11.52
C VAL A 170 -1.20 12.04 11.00
N LEU A 171 -1.25 10.71 10.74
CA LEU A 171 -2.46 10.04 10.27
C LEU A 171 -3.64 10.12 11.25
N ILE A 172 -3.38 9.90 12.55
CA ILE A 172 -4.44 10.00 13.58
C ILE A 172 -5.03 11.41 13.60
N MET A 173 -4.17 12.42 13.61
CA MET A 173 -4.62 13.81 13.65
C MET A 173 -5.41 14.17 12.39
N THR A 174 -4.89 13.81 11.21
CA THR A 174 -5.56 14.16 9.95
C THR A 174 -6.80 13.32 9.67
N CYS A 175 -6.92 12.11 10.22
CA CYS A 175 -8.17 11.34 10.23
C CYS A 175 -9.27 12.08 11.02
N GLY A 176 -8.95 12.58 12.22
CA GLY A 176 -9.90 13.37 13.00
C GLY A 176 -10.30 14.68 12.32
N LEU A 177 -9.33 15.38 11.72
CA LEU A 177 -9.59 16.61 10.96
C LEU A 177 -10.42 16.35 9.70
N ASN A 178 -10.22 15.25 9.02
CA ASN A 178 -10.99 14.91 7.84
C ASN A 178 -12.47 14.68 8.19
N ILE A 179 -12.77 13.88 9.21
CA ILE A 179 -14.14 13.67 9.68
C ILE A 179 -14.78 15.02 10.06
N PHE A 180 -14.03 15.89 10.72
CA PHE A 180 -14.51 17.22 11.08
C PHE A 180 -14.80 18.08 9.84
N PHE A 181 -13.89 18.12 8.86
CA PHE A 181 -14.10 18.89 7.64
C PHE A 181 -15.22 18.32 6.77
N ASP A 182 -15.35 16.99 6.67
CA ASP A 182 -16.45 16.35 5.97
C ASP A 182 -17.80 16.78 6.57
N ILE A 183 -17.95 16.70 7.88
CA ILE A 183 -19.17 17.15 8.55
C ILE A 183 -19.41 18.65 8.30
N MET A 184 -18.38 19.47 8.44
CA MET A 184 -18.48 20.92 8.24
C MET A 184 -18.85 21.28 6.80
N LEU A 185 -18.17 20.72 5.80
CA LEU A 185 -18.35 21.09 4.40
C LEU A 185 -19.58 20.42 3.78
N VAL A 186 -19.86 19.16 4.13
CA VAL A 186 -20.95 18.40 3.53
C VAL A 186 -22.27 18.64 4.25
N VAL A 187 -22.28 18.57 5.60
CA VAL A 187 -23.52 18.64 6.38
C VAL A 187 -23.94 20.09 6.61
N PHE A 188 -23.01 20.95 7.09
CA PHE A 188 -23.34 22.33 7.41
C PHE A 188 -23.31 23.25 6.19
N LEU A 189 -22.29 23.18 5.34
CA LEU A 189 -22.16 24.03 4.15
C LEU A 189 -22.83 23.44 2.91
N LYS A 190 -23.33 22.19 2.97
CA LYS A 190 -24.07 21.50 1.90
C LYS A 190 -23.33 21.48 0.54
N MET A 191 -22.01 21.35 0.57
CA MET A 191 -21.18 21.37 -0.64
C MET A 191 -21.18 20.04 -1.41
N GLY A 192 -21.89 19.01 -0.95
CA GLY A 192 -22.00 17.72 -1.64
C GLY A 192 -20.64 17.04 -1.86
N VAL A 193 -20.46 16.45 -3.04
CA VAL A 193 -19.22 15.76 -3.44
C VAL A 193 -17.99 16.69 -3.43
N MET A 194 -18.20 17.96 -3.81
CA MET A 194 -17.14 18.97 -3.77
C MET A 194 -16.60 19.17 -2.34
N GLY A 195 -17.47 19.14 -1.33
CA GLY A 195 -17.09 19.27 0.08
C GLY A 195 -16.16 18.16 0.54
N VAL A 196 -16.47 16.90 0.20
CA VAL A 196 -15.62 15.73 0.54
C VAL A 196 -14.27 15.82 -0.16
N ALA A 197 -14.24 16.17 -1.45
CA ALA A 197 -12.99 16.32 -2.18
C ALA A 197 -12.08 17.39 -1.56
N ILE A 198 -12.66 18.54 -1.16
CA ILE A 198 -11.92 19.62 -0.48
C ILE A 198 -11.43 19.17 0.89
N ALA A 199 -12.26 18.47 1.68
CA ALA A 199 -11.85 17.93 2.99
C ALA A 199 -10.64 17.01 2.85
N THR A 200 -10.73 16.05 1.92
CA THR A 200 -9.67 15.09 1.61
C THR A 200 -8.36 15.80 1.22
N VAL A 201 -8.41 16.70 0.26
CA VAL A 201 -7.21 17.43 -0.24
C VAL A 201 -6.63 18.34 0.84
N SER A 202 -7.48 19.01 1.63
CA SER A 202 -7.02 19.86 2.74
C SER A 202 -6.28 19.04 3.80
N CYS A 203 -6.79 17.87 4.16
CA CYS A 203 -6.14 16.96 5.10
C CYS A 203 -4.84 16.39 4.56
N GLN A 204 -4.78 16.06 3.27
CA GLN A 204 -3.52 15.68 2.61
C GLN A 204 -2.50 16.82 2.62
N GLY A 205 -2.94 18.06 2.42
CA GLY A 205 -2.10 19.25 2.53
C GLY A 205 -1.53 19.44 3.93
N ILE A 206 -2.37 19.32 4.96
CA ILE A 206 -1.95 19.37 6.36
C ILE A 206 -0.96 18.25 6.66
N SER A 207 -1.24 17.02 6.22
CA SER A 207 -0.33 15.87 6.38
C SER A 207 1.03 16.11 5.74
N ALA A 208 1.05 16.63 4.51
CA ALA A 208 2.27 16.96 3.79
C ALA A 208 3.07 18.05 4.51
N CYS A 209 2.42 19.12 4.98
CA CYS A 209 3.06 20.18 5.75
C CYS A 209 3.66 19.65 7.05
N MET A 210 2.91 18.82 7.80
CA MET A 210 3.40 18.27 9.07
C MET A 210 4.60 17.36 8.88
N VAL A 211 4.54 16.43 7.92
CA VAL A 211 5.67 15.53 7.64
C VAL A 211 6.88 16.31 7.16
N THR A 212 6.69 17.31 6.30
CA THR A 212 7.76 18.22 5.84
C THR A 212 8.38 18.97 7.02
N TRP A 213 7.57 19.51 7.91
CA TRP A 213 8.04 20.20 9.10
C TRP A 213 8.83 19.28 10.06
N ILE A 214 8.37 18.03 10.24
CA ILE A 214 9.10 17.02 11.01
C ILE A 214 10.48 16.75 10.40
N LEU A 215 10.59 16.67 9.07
CA LEU A 215 11.87 16.46 8.38
C LEU A 215 12.77 17.69 8.42
N ILE A 216 12.21 18.90 8.38
CA ILE A 216 12.98 20.15 8.54
C ILE A 216 13.55 20.28 9.97
N LYS A 217 12.79 19.88 10.99
CA LYS A 217 13.22 19.82 12.39
C LYS A 217 13.99 18.54 12.75
N GLY A 218 14.24 17.66 11.77
CA GLY A 218 14.97 16.41 11.98
C GLY A 218 16.35 16.58 12.57
N ASN A 219 16.94 15.47 13.02
CA ASN A 219 18.30 15.45 13.60
C ASN A 219 19.34 15.84 12.54
N SER A 220 20.55 16.23 13.00
CA SER A 220 21.69 16.56 12.14
C SER A 220 22.04 15.50 11.09
N LEU A 221 21.64 14.24 11.34
CA LEU A 221 21.91 13.08 10.47
C LEU A 221 21.04 13.09 9.19
N PHE A 222 19.76 13.52 9.30
CA PHE A 222 18.83 13.62 8.18
C PHE A 222 17.94 14.84 8.36
N ARG A 223 18.30 15.93 7.73
CA ARG A 223 17.54 17.19 7.82
C ARG A 223 17.19 17.69 6.44
N LEU A 224 15.89 17.90 6.19
CA LEU A 224 15.44 18.54 4.97
C LEU A 224 15.72 20.03 5.04
N LYS A 225 16.53 20.51 4.10
CA LYS A 225 16.79 21.94 3.90
C LYS A 225 16.15 22.39 2.60
N ILE A 226 15.16 23.25 2.65
CA ILE A 226 14.37 23.66 1.48
C ILE A 226 15.26 24.19 0.36
N ARG A 227 16.33 24.93 0.68
CA ARG A 227 17.28 25.48 -0.30
C ARG A 227 18.16 24.44 -0.99
N GLU A 228 18.26 23.23 -0.44
CA GLU A 228 19.05 22.13 -1.00
C GLU A 228 18.18 21.12 -1.78
N ILE A 229 16.85 21.36 -1.90
CA ILE A 229 15.96 20.52 -2.70
C ILE A 229 16.33 20.66 -4.17
N ARG A 230 16.95 19.62 -4.70
CA ARG A 230 17.38 19.53 -6.10
C ARG A 230 17.58 18.08 -6.51
N PHE A 231 17.65 17.83 -7.81
CA PHE A 231 17.97 16.51 -8.34
C PHE A 231 19.47 16.25 -8.31
N TYR A 232 19.87 15.19 -7.61
CA TYR A 232 21.17 14.55 -7.75
C TYR A 232 20.98 13.32 -8.62
N MET A 233 21.47 13.34 -9.86
CA MET A 233 21.15 12.33 -10.88
C MET A 233 21.47 10.89 -10.42
N ALA A 234 22.60 10.67 -9.76
CA ALA A 234 22.96 9.36 -9.23
C ALA A 234 21.95 8.85 -8.17
N SER A 235 21.46 9.74 -7.28
CA SER A 235 20.44 9.39 -6.31
C SER A 235 19.10 9.12 -6.98
N LEU A 236 18.72 9.92 -7.97
CA LEU A 236 17.48 9.73 -8.74
C LEU A 236 17.49 8.39 -9.47
N GLN A 237 18.57 8.06 -10.17
CA GLN A 237 18.71 6.77 -10.85
C GLN A 237 18.60 5.60 -9.89
N SER A 238 19.23 5.69 -8.70
CA SER A 238 19.14 4.64 -7.67
C SER A 238 17.70 4.48 -7.15
N VAL A 239 17.00 5.58 -6.88
CA VAL A 239 15.60 5.57 -6.45
C VAL A 239 14.68 4.98 -7.52
N LEU A 240 14.82 5.42 -8.77
CA LEU A 240 13.99 4.93 -9.88
C LEU A 240 14.28 3.47 -10.23
N ARG A 241 15.54 3.03 -10.14
CA ARG A 241 15.93 1.62 -10.37
C ARG A 241 15.19 0.66 -9.41
N ILE A 242 14.89 1.11 -8.21
CA ILE A 242 14.12 0.32 -7.23
C ILE A 242 12.63 0.63 -7.36
N GLY A 243 12.26 1.89 -7.47
CA GLY A 243 10.85 2.33 -7.43
C GLY A 243 10.05 1.90 -8.65
N ILE A 244 10.61 1.96 -9.86
CA ILE A 244 9.90 1.59 -11.09
C ILE A 244 9.46 0.11 -11.07
N PRO A 245 10.33 -0.88 -10.77
CA PRO A 245 9.88 -2.26 -10.67
C PRO A 245 8.77 -2.47 -9.63
N VAL A 246 8.83 -1.80 -8.47
CA VAL A 246 7.79 -1.92 -7.44
C VAL A 246 6.48 -1.28 -7.89
N ALA A 247 6.53 -0.16 -8.59
CA ALA A 247 5.34 0.48 -9.18
C ALA A 247 4.70 -0.39 -10.26
N LEU A 248 5.50 -1.02 -11.12
CA LEU A 248 5.02 -1.98 -12.13
C LEU A 248 4.37 -3.20 -11.49
N GLU A 249 4.95 -3.73 -10.40
CA GLU A 249 4.36 -4.82 -9.63
C GLU A 249 2.98 -4.44 -9.09
N ALA A 250 2.83 -3.26 -8.48
CA ALA A 250 1.55 -2.76 -7.98
C ALA A 250 0.51 -2.59 -9.10
N THR A 251 0.93 -2.03 -10.25
CA THR A 251 0.06 -1.89 -11.43
C THR A 251 -0.42 -3.24 -11.94
N MET A 252 0.46 -4.23 -12.04
CA MET A 252 0.09 -5.59 -12.48
C MET A 252 -0.90 -6.27 -11.52
N TYR A 253 -0.73 -6.05 -10.20
CA TYR A 253 -1.71 -6.51 -9.22
C TYR A 253 -3.09 -5.90 -9.44
N THR A 254 -3.15 -4.60 -9.66
CA THR A 254 -4.41 -3.88 -9.92
C THR A 254 -5.08 -4.40 -11.20
N ILE A 255 -4.32 -4.59 -12.28
CA ILE A 255 -4.85 -5.15 -13.54
C ILE A 255 -5.38 -6.58 -13.32
N ALA A 256 -4.63 -7.45 -12.63
CA ALA A 256 -5.06 -8.80 -12.34
C ALA A 256 -6.37 -8.83 -11.53
N ASN A 257 -6.50 -7.95 -10.53
CA ASN A 257 -7.72 -7.84 -9.74
C ASN A 257 -8.92 -7.31 -10.56
N LEU A 258 -8.69 -6.37 -11.49
CA LEU A 258 -9.73 -5.89 -12.38
C LEU A 258 -10.23 -7.02 -13.32
N ILE A 259 -9.33 -7.83 -13.86
CA ILE A 259 -9.69 -8.99 -14.68
C ILE A 259 -10.52 -9.98 -13.86
N ILE A 260 -10.08 -10.31 -12.64
CA ILE A 260 -10.86 -11.20 -11.75
C ILE A 260 -12.26 -10.63 -11.51
N GLN A 261 -12.37 -9.32 -11.24
CA GLN A 261 -13.65 -8.66 -11.00
C GLN A 261 -14.61 -8.79 -12.19
N ILE A 262 -14.10 -8.75 -13.44
CA ILE A 262 -14.93 -8.95 -14.63
C ILE A 262 -15.57 -10.35 -14.62
N PHE A 263 -14.81 -11.39 -14.27
CA PHE A 263 -15.33 -12.75 -14.18
C PHE A 263 -16.30 -12.93 -13.01
N VAL A 264 -16.03 -12.29 -11.86
CA VAL A 264 -16.95 -12.29 -10.71
C VAL A 264 -18.28 -11.64 -11.07
N ASN A 265 -18.27 -10.54 -11.82
CA ASN A 265 -19.48 -9.84 -12.25
C ASN A 265 -20.40 -10.72 -13.12
N GLY A 266 -19.84 -11.72 -13.80
CA GLY A 266 -20.60 -12.70 -14.57
C GLY A 266 -21.32 -13.80 -13.75
N LEU A 267 -21.07 -13.87 -12.42
CA LEU A 267 -21.61 -14.94 -11.55
C LEU A 267 -22.92 -14.56 -10.82
N GLY A 268 -23.50 -13.40 -11.11
CA GLY A 268 -24.76 -12.94 -10.52
C GLY A 268 -24.59 -12.00 -9.33
N THR A 269 -25.66 -11.28 -9.02
CA THR A 269 -25.67 -10.17 -8.07
C THR A 269 -25.28 -10.55 -6.66
N ASP A 270 -25.76 -11.71 -6.15
CA ASP A 270 -25.47 -12.19 -4.80
C ASP A 270 -23.96 -12.49 -4.64
N THR A 271 -23.35 -13.10 -5.66
CA THR A 271 -21.91 -13.41 -5.68
C THR A 271 -21.08 -12.13 -5.72
N VAL A 272 -21.49 -11.15 -6.52
CA VAL A 272 -20.82 -9.83 -6.59
C VAL A 272 -20.92 -9.11 -5.25
N ALA A 273 -22.07 -9.11 -4.61
CA ALA A 273 -22.26 -8.51 -3.28
C ALA A 273 -21.42 -9.21 -2.21
N ALA A 274 -21.39 -10.56 -2.23
CA ALA A 274 -20.56 -11.34 -1.33
C ALA A 274 -19.07 -11.06 -1.55
N TRP A 275 -18.60 -10.96 -2.80
CA TRP A 275 -17.21 -10.65 -3.16
C TRP A 275 -16.79 -9.25 -2.70
N GLY A 276 -17.66 -8.25 -2.92
CA GLY A 276 -17.41 -6.86 -2.46
C GLY A 276 -17.30 -6.75 -0.92
N THR A 277 -18.13 -7.52 -0.20
CA THR A 277 -18.07 -7.61 1.26
C THR A 277 -16.82 -8.37 1.71
N PHE A 278 -16.48 -9.47 1.03
CA PHE A 278 -15.24 -10.22 1.24
C PHE A 278 -14.01 -9.30 1.19
N ALA A 279 -13.90 -8.46 0.15
CA ALA A 279 -12.77 -7.56 -0.01
C ALA A 279 -12.60 -6.57 1.16
N LYS A 280 -13.70 -6.11 1.77
CA LYS A 280 -13.66 -5.21 2.94
C LYS A 280 -13.19 -5.94 4.20
N ILE A 281 -13.65 -7.17 4.44
CA ILE A 281 -13.24 -7.99 5.58
C ILE A 281 -11.78 -8.44 5.41
N ASP A 282 -11.42 -8.84 4.21
CA ASP A 282 -10.09 -9.32 3.84
C ASP A 282 -9.00 -8.23 3.99
N ALA A 283 -9.37 -6.96 3.84
CA ALA A 283 -8.47 -5.82 4.05
C ALA A 283 -7.79 -5.84 5.43
N ILE A 284 -8.42 -6.43 6.46
CA ILE A 284 -7.84 -6.59 7.81
C ILE A 284 -6.60 -7.49 7.74
N TYR A 285 -6.67 -8.60 7.01
CA TYR A 285 -5.53 -9.50 6.83
C TYR A 285 -4.38 -8.81 6.08
N TRP A 286 -4.71 -8.15 4.97
CA TRP A 286 -3.72 -7.47 4.13
C TRP A 286 -3.02 -6.32 4.85
N MET A 287 -3.73 -5.60 5.70
CA MET A 287 -3.16 -4.55 6.55
C MET A 287 -2.03 -5.09 7.44
N VAL A 288 -2.23 -6.26 8.05
CA VAL A 288 -1.25 -6.89 8.94
C VAL A 288 -0.03 -7.39 8.14
N VAL A 289 -0.25 -8.14 7.07
CA VAL A 289 0.85 -8.74 6.28
C VAL A 289 1.68 -7.68 5.56
N ASN A 290 1.04 -6.69 4.96
CA ASN A 290 1.75 -5.58 4.29
C ASN A 290 2.59 -4.76 5.28
N SER A 291 2.12 -4.58 6.51
CA SER A 291 2.89 -3.88 7.55
C SER A 291 4.17 -4.63 7.93
N PHE A 292 4.15 -5.96 8.00
CA PHE A 292 5.36 -6.76 8.16
C PHE A 292 6.28 -6.65 6.93
N GLY A 293 5.73 -6.60 5.72
CA GLY A 293 6.48 -6.38 4.49
C GLY A 293 7.25 -5.06 4.49
N ILE A 294 6.60 -3.96 4.92
CA ILE A 294 7.24 -2.65 5.09
C ILE A 294 8.32 -2.71 6.17
N ALA A 295 8.01 -3.34 7.31
CA ALA A 295 8.95 -3.46 8.42
C ALA A 295 10.22 -4.20 8.02
N ILE A 296 10.08 -5.38 7.38
CA ILE A 296 11.26 -6.17 6.99
C ILE A 296 12.09 -5.47 5.91
N THR A 297 11.47 -4.73 4.99
CA THR A 297 12.18 -3.93 3.98
C THR A 297 13.11 -2.92 4.63
N THR A 298 12.64 -2.18 5.64
CA THR A 298 13.45 -1.21 6.39
C THR A 298 14.54 -1.91 7.21
N PHE A 299 14.21 -3.00 7.92
CA PHE A 299 15.17 -3.74 8.73
C PHE A 299 16.30 -4.34 7.89
N VAL A 300 15.97 -4.95 6.78
CA VAL A 300 16.96 -5.48 5.84
C VAL A 300 17.78 -4.36 5.23
N GLY A 301 17.15 -3.27 4.78
CA GLY A 301 17.84 -2.13 4.19
C GLY A 301 18.90 -1.52 5.13
N GLN A 302 18.52 -1.25 6.38
CA GLN A 302 19.48 -0.70 7.36
C GLN A 302 20.58 -1.67 7.74
N ASN A 303 20.27 -2.96 7.94
CA ASN A 303 21.30 -3.96 8.27
C ASN A 303 22.19 -4.29 7.07
N TYR A 304 21.67 -4.22 5.85
CA TYR A 304 22.43 -4.35 4.62
C TYR A 304 23.44 -3.20 4.48
N GLY A 305 22.98 -1.96 4.64
CA GLY A 305 23.87 -0.79 4.63
C GLY A 305 24.93 -0.81 5.74
N ALA A 306 24.57 -1.35 6.91
CA ALA A 306 25.52 -1.51 8.04
C ALA A 306 26.49 -2.70 7.89
N GLY A 307 26.43 -3.48 6.81
CA GLY A 307 27.25 -4.69 6.63
C GLY A 307 26.87 -5.86 7.55
N LYS A 308 25.75 -5.77 8.32
CA LYS A 308 25.37 -6.77 9.34
C LYS A 308 24.57 -7.94 8.74
N ILE A 309 25.20 -8.76 7.89
CA ILE A 309 24.53 -9.83 7.14
C ILE A 309 23.85 -10.88 8.03
N GLN A 310 24.53 -11.33 9.09
CA GLN A 310 23.94 -12.32 9.99
C GLN A 310 22.66 -11.79 10.66
N ARG A 311 22.70 -10.51 11.08
CA ARG A 311 21.55 -9.85 11.68
C ARG A 311 20.42 -9.65 10.67
N MET A 312 20.74 -9.27 9.43
CA MET A 312 19.80 -9.15 8.33
C MET A 312 19.06 -10.49 8.11
N ARG A 313 19.77 -11.61 7.99
CA ARG A 313 19.18 -12.96 7.82
C ARG A 313 18.35 -13.40 9.03
N LYS A 314 18.83 -13.10 10.24
CA LYS A 314 18.09 -13.37 11.48
C LYS A 314 16.80 -12.56 11.54
N SER A 315 16.83 -11.30 11.08
CA SER A 315 15.63 -10.44 11.02
C SER A 315 14.57 -11.02 10.08
N VAL A 316 14.95 -11.57 8.93
CA VAL A 316 14.01 -12.24 8.01
C VAL A 316 13.37 -13.45 8.65
N LYS A 317 14.15 -14.32 9.32
CA LYS A 317 13.61 -15.50 10.02
C LYS A 317 12.63 -15.11 11.13
N VAL A 318 13.00 -14.14 11.96
CA VAL A 318 12.14 -13.66 13.05
C VAL A 318 10.87 -13.02 12.50
N CYS A 319 10.99 -12.19 11.46
CA CYS A 319 9.84 -11.56 10.81
C CYS A 319 8.90 -12.59 10.18
N LEU A 320 9.42 -13.63 9.53
CA LEU A 320 8.61 -14.74 9.00
C LEU A 320 7.82 -15.43 10.12
N LEU A 321 8.47 -15.81 11.23
CA LEU A 321 7.79 -16.46 12.34
C LEU A 321 6.69 -15.57 12.94
N MET A 322 6.98 -14.28 13.17
CA MET A 322 6.00 -13.34 13.71
C MET A 322 4.84 -13.11 12.74
N SER A 323 5.15 -12.98 11.45
CA SER A 323 4.15 -12.79 10.40
C SER A 323 3.25 -14.02 10.24
N TYR A 324 3.82 -15.24 10.34
CA TYR A 324 3.04 -16.48 10.37
C TYR A 324 2.12 -16.53 11.59
N GLY A 325 2.64 -16.24 12.79
CA GLY A 325 1.82 -16.20 14.01
C GLY A 325 0.65 -15.20 13.87
N ALA A 326 0.92 -14.00 13.40
CA ALA A 326 -0.11 -12.99 13.18
C ALA A 326 -1.11 -13.40 12.08
N ALA A 327 -0.63 -13.95 10.95
CA ALA A 327 -1.46 -14.40 9.85
C ALA A 327 -2.41 -15.55 10.28
N ILE A 328 -1.90 -16.54 11.03
CA ILE A 328 -2.71 -17.64 11.55
C ILE A 328 -3.77 -17.10 12.51
N LEU A 329 -3.39 -16.21 13.43
CA LEU A 329 -4.30 -15.63 14.40
C LEU A 329 -5.43 -14.83 13.73
N VAL A 330 -5.07 -13.97 12.79
CA VAL A 330 -6.06 -13.17 12.04
C VAL A 330 -6.94 -14.07 11.17
N SER A 331 -6.34 -15.02 10.43
CA SER A 331 -7.11 -15.96 9.59
C SER A 331 -8.05 -16.84 10.41
N ALA A 332 -7.62 -17.34 11.59
CA ALA A 332 -8.46 -18.12 12.48
C ALA A 332 -9.62 -17.28 13.05
N ALA A 333 -9.35 -16.02 13.42
CA ALA A 333 -10.40 -15.10 13.88
C ALA A 333 -11.42 -14.82 12.76
N LEU A 334 -10.94 -14.47 11.55
CA LEU A 334 -11.81 -14.22 10.41
C LEU A 334 -12.60 -15.47 10.00
N TYR A 335 -11.99 -16.67 10.09
CA TYR A 335 -12.64 -17.94 9.81
C TYR A 335 -13.76 -18.24 10.81
N GLY A 336 -13.50 -18.10 12.12
CA GLY A 336 -14.46 -18.38 13.19
C GLY A 336 -15.61 -17.37 13.25
N PHE A 337 -15.36 -16.11 12.83
CA PHE A 337 -16.35 -15.04 12.83
C PHE A 337 -16.89 -14.70 11.44
N ALA A 338 -16.72 -15.58 10.44
CA ALA A 338 -17.10 -15.31 9.05
C ALA A 338 -18.56 -14.84 8.90
N GLU A 339 -19.55 -15.63 9.37
CA GLU A 339 -20.96 -15.26 9.29
C GLU A 339 -21.30 -13.99 10.08
N PRO A 340 -20.91 -13.82 11.36
CA PRO A 340 -21.15 -12.59 12.11
C PRO A 340 -20.58 -11.36 11.39
N LEU A 341 -19.39 -11.45 10.82
CA LEU A 341 -18.78 -10.34 10.08
C LEU A 341 -19.59 -9.98 8.83
N TYR A 342 -20.05 -10.97 8.05
CA TYR A 342 -20.91 -10.70 6.91
C TYR A 342 -22.25 -10.07 7.30
N ARG A 343 -22.85 -10.52 8.43
CA ARG A 343 -24.11 -9.99 8.95
C ARG A 343 -24.02 -8.52 9.39
N LEU A 344 -22.82 -7.99 9.62
CA LEU A 344 -22.61 -6.54 9.83
C LEU A 344 -22.83 -5.71 8.56
N PHE A 345 -22.68 -6.32 7.39
CA PHE A 345 -22.79 -5.61 6.10
C PHE A 345 -24.11 -5.88 5.38
N THR A 346 -24.73 -7.04 5.60
CA THR A 346 -25.96 -7.44 4.90
C THR A 346 -26.82 -8.38 5.74
N THR A 347 -28.14 -8.26 5.56
CA THR A 347 -29.12 -9.17 6.15
C THR A 347 -29.53 -10.29 5.20
N ASP A 348 -29.07 -10.27 3.93
CA ASP A 348 -29.38 -11.28 2.94
C ASP A 348 -28.64 -12.59 3.25
N SER A 349 -29.42 -13.64 3.56
CA SER A 349 -28.88 -14.95 3.94
C SER A 349 -28.10 -15.64 2.83
N ASN A 350 -28.43 -15.41 1.55
CA ASN A 350 -27.68 -15.99 0.44
C ASN A 350 -26.29 -15.36 0.32
N VAL A 351 -26.23 -14.02 0.39
CA VAL A 351 -24.97 -13.27 0.37
C VAL A 351 -24.08 -13.66 1.56
N VAL A 352 -24.66 -13.80 2.76
CA VAL A 352 -23.93 -14.23 3.97
C VAL A 352 -23.35 -15.63 3.78
N ARG A 353 -24.15 -16.59 3.28
CA ARG A 353 -23.71 -17.98 3.06
C ARG A 353 -22.58 -18.04 2.01
N ILE A 354 -22.79 -17.42 0.83
CA ILE A 354 -21.77 -17.39 -0.22
C ILE A 354 -20.47 -16.78 0.30
N GLY A 355 -20.57 -15.68 1.03
CA GLY A 355 -19.42 -14.99 1.58
C GLY A 355 -18.69 -15.77 2.67
N ALA A 356 -19.41 -16.43 3.58
CA ALA A 356 -18.83 -17.30 4.59
C ALA A 356 -18.11 -18.50 3.93
N ASP A 357 -18.71 -19.11 2.92
CA ASP A 357 -18.08 -20.18 2.13
C ASP A 357 -16.78 -19.68 1.46
N MET A 358 -16.77 -18.45 0.92
CA MET A 358 -15.57 -17.83 0.38
C MET A 358 -14.47 -17.70 1.43
N MET A 359 -14.80 -17.19 2.62
CA MET A 359 -13.83 -17.04 3.70
C MET A 359 -13.28 -18.40 4.15
N HIS A 360 -14.14 -19.38 4.36
CA HIS A 360 -13.74 -20.71 4.76
C HIS A 360 -12.86 -21.41 3.73
N PHE A 361 -13.04 -21.12 2.46
CA PHE A 361 -12.22 -21.67 1.37
C PHE A 361 -10.83 -20.99 1.25
N LEU A 362 -10.76 -19.65 1.32
CA LEU A 362 -9.52 -18.91 1.06
C LEU A 362 -8.61 -18.77 2.27
N LEU A 363 -9.16 -18.46 3.46
CA LEU A 363 -8.37 -18.14 4.65
C LEU A 363 -7.34 -19.22 5.02
N PRO A 364 -7.64 -20.56 4.89
CA PRO A 364 -6.65 -21.59 5.15
C PRO A 364 -5.40 -21.53 4.26
N SER A 365 -5.48 -20.89 3.09
CA SER A 365 -4.36 -20.78 2.14
C SER A 365 -3.50 -19.52 2.32
N TYR A 366 -3.92 -18.59 3.15
CA TYR A 366 -3.29 -17.27 3.31
C TYR A 366 -1.86 -17.33 3.85
N PHE A 367 -1.51 -18.38 4.61
CA PHE A 367 -0.13 -18.58 5.07
C PHE A 367 0.88 -18.67 3.91
N MET A 368 0.46 -19.10 2.70
CA MET A 368 1.35 -19.17 1.54
C MET A 368 1.83 -17.79 1.11
N TYR A 369 0.96 -16.77 1.21
CA TYR A 369 1.31 -15.41 0.84
C TYR A 369 2.30 -14.73 1.79
N VAL A 370 2.33 -15.14 3.05
CA VAL A 370 3.30 -14.61 4.04
C VAL A 370 4.73 -14.74 3.55
N VAL A 371 5.07 -15.88 2.95
CA VAL A 371 6.41 -16.11 2.36
C VAL A 371 6.71 -15.08 1.27
N ILE A 372 5.75 -14.88 0.36
CA ILE A 372 5.91 -13.94 -0.77
C ILE A 372 6.14 -12.52 -0.23
N GLY A 373 5.27 -12.05 0.67
CA GLY A 373 5.35 -10.70 1.23
C GLY A 373 6.65 -10.43 1.97
N ILE A 374 7.08 -11.35 2.84
CA ILE A 374 8.27 -11.16 3.66
C ILE A 374 9.57 -11.32 2.84
N LEU A 375 9.66 -12.35 1.97
CA LEU A 375 10.86 -12.54 1.16
C LEU A 375 11.00 -11.46 0.08
N SER A 376 9.89 -11.03 -0.54
CA SER A 376 9.89 -9.88 -1.45
C SER A 376 10.37 -8.62 -0.74
N GLY A 377 9.82 -8.31 0.44
CA GLY A 377 10.25 -7.17 1.25
C GLY A 377 11.74 -7.24 1.64
N ALA A 378 12.23 -8.42 2.03
CA ALA A 378 13.64 -8.64 2.35
C ALA A 378 14.55 -8.41 1.14
N LEU A 379 14.20 -8.96 -0.01
CA LEU A 379 14.95 -8.78 -1.26
C LEU A 379 14.96 -7.31 -1.71
N ARG A 380 13.82 -6.61 -1.59
CA ARG A 380 13.73 -5.16 -1.85
C ARG A 380 14.65 -4.37 -0.93
N GLY A 381 14.63 -4.67 0.37
CA GLY A 381 15.51 -4.03 1.36
C GLY A 381 17.01 -4.20 1.02
N ALA A 382 17.39 -5.34 0.45
CA ALA A 382 18.74 -5.59 -0.07
C ALA A 382 19.01 -4.96 -1.46
N GLY A 383 18.07 -4.17 -2.01
CA GLY A 383 18.19 -3.52 -3.33
C GLY A 383 17.93 -4.44 -4.53
N ARG A 384 17.51 -5.68 -4.31
CA ARG A 384 17.22 -6.67 -5.37
C ARG A 384 15.72 -6.67 -5.66
N VAL A 385 15.28 -5.85 -6.62
CA VAL A 385 13.84 -5.61 -6.89
C VAL A 385 13.31 -6.26 -8.16
N LEU A 386 14.17 -6.43 -9.19
CA LEU A 386 13.72 -6.94 -10.49
C LEU A 386 13.19 -8.37 -10.41
N VAL A 387 13.92 -9.26 -9.72
CA VAL A 387 13.50 -10.66 -9.64
C VAL A 387 12.25 -10.83 -8.77
N PRO A 388 12.13 -10.23 -7.56
CA PRO A 388 10.87 -10.21 -6.84
C PRO A 388 9.69 -9.72 -7.67
N MET A 389 9.84 -8.60 -8.39
CA MET A 389 8.81 -8.11 -9.31
C MET A 389 8.42 -9.16 -10.36
N LEU A 390 9.41 -9.74 -11.05
CA LEU A 390 9.15 -10.76 -12.08
C LEU A 390 8.48 -12.01 -11.52
N LEU A 391 8.89 -12.46 -10.31
CA LEU A 391 8.27 -13.60 -9.64
C LEU A 391 6.84 -13.31 -9.22
N THR A 392 6.57 -12.10 -8.74
CA THR A 392 5.21 -11.70 -8.34
C THR A 392 4.31 -11.48 -9.57
N CYS A 393 4.79 -10.73 -10.56
CA CYS A 393 4.02 -10.49 -11.79
C CYS A 393 3.76 -11.79 -12.55
N GLY A 394 4.78 -12.64 -12.72
CA GLY A 394 4.64 -13.93 -13.39
C GLY A 394 3.85 -14.94 -12.58
N GLY A 395 4.23 -15.14 -11.33
CA GLY A 395 3.68 -16.18 -10.47
C GLY A 395 2.31 -15.84 -9.88
N VAL A 396 2.09 -14.60 -9.45
CA VAL A 396 0.79 -14.22 -8.88
C VAL A 396 -0.16 -13.68 -9.95
N CYS A 397 0.28 -12.68 -10.74
CA CYS A 397 -0.64 -12.00 -11.66
C CYS A 397 -0.90 -12.81 -12.94
N LEU A 398 0.15 -13.19 -13.67
CA LEU A 398 -0.04 -13.87 -14.97
C LEU A 398 -0.64 -15.26 -14.81
N ILE A 399 -0.29 -16.04 -13.78
CA ILE A 399 -0.92 -17.37 -13.54
C ILE A 399 -2.41 -17.18 -13.27
N ARG A 400 -2.84 -16.19 -12.49
CA ARG A 400 -4.27 -15.93 -12.26
C ARG A 400 -4.99 -15.51 -13.53
N ILE A 401 -4.39 -14.63 -14.33
CA ILE A 401 -4.97 -14.21 -15.61
C ILE A 401 -5.11 -15.43 -16.54
N ALA A 402 -4.05 -16.23 -16.68
CA ALA A 402 -4.10 -17.45 -17.49
C ALA A 402 -5.16 -18.45 -16.98
N TRP A 403 -5.33 -18.56 -15.66
CA TRP A 403 -6.36 -19.38 -15.03
C TRP A 403 -7.78 -18.91 -15.39
N MET A 404 -8.02 -17.58 -15.37
CA MET A 404 -9.31 -17.02 -15.74
C MET A 404 -9.70 -17.33 -17.19
N PHE A 405 -8.75 -17.32 -18.12
CA PHE A 405 -9.02 -17.60 -19.54
C PHE A 405 -8.93 -19.08 -19.91
N GLY A 406 -8.16 -19.90 -19.19
CA GLY A 406 -7.96 -21.32 -19.49
C GLY A 406 -8.85 -22.27 -18.69
N VAL A 407 -8.99 -22.04 -17.38
CA VAL A 407 -9.70 -22.98 -16.48
C VAL A 407 -11.14 -22.56 -16.23
N PHE A 408 -11.38 -21.28 -16.01
CA PHE A 408 -12.72 -20.77 -15.68
C PHE A 408 -13.78 -21.04 -16.75
N PRO A 409 -13.50 -20.99 -18.08
CA PRO A 409 -14.50 -21.34 -19.10
C PRO A 409 -14.99 -22.81 -19.04
N VAL A 410 -14.12 -23.71 -18.53
CA VAL A 410 -14.44 -25.13 -18.39
C VAL A 410 -15.17 -25.42 -17.07
N TYR A 411 -14.73 -24.78 -16.00
CA TYR A 411 -15.28 -24.96 -14.65
C TYR A 411 -15.72 -23.59 -14.11
N SER A 412 -16.85 -23.08 -14.61
CA SER A 412 -17.36 -21.78 -14.18
C SER A 412 -17.88 -21.84 -12.73
N GLY A 413 -17.53 -20.81 -11.94
CA GLY A 413 -18.02 -20.64 -10.58
C GLY A 413 -17.03 -19.92 -9.65
N ILE A 414 -17.56 -19.43 -8.53
CA ILE A 414 -16.75 -18.64 -7.58
C ILE A 414 -15.59 -19.47 -6.99
N LYS A 415 -15.78 -20.77 -6.75
CA LYS A 415 -14.72 -21.65 -6.23
C LYS A 415 -13.54 -21.77 -7.19
N THR A 416 -13.78 -21.78 -8.50
CA THR A 416 -12.74 -21.81 -9.53
C THR A 416 -11.92 -20.51 -9.52
N ILE A 417 -12.59 -19.37 -9.39
CA ILE A 417 -11.90 -18.07 -9.23
C ILE A 417 -11.03 -18.10 -7.98
N MET A 418 -11.58 -18.54 -6.85
CA MET A 418 -10.87 -18.57 -5.57
C MET A 418 -9.69 -19.54 -5.57
N LEU A 419 -9.80 -20.69 -6.27
CA LEU A 419 -8.70 -21.66 -6.36
C LEU A 419 -7.47 -21.09 -7.08
N SER A 420 -7.64 -20.09 -7.95
CA SER A 420 -6.51 -19.40 -8.59
C SER A 420 -5.53 -18.74 -7.59
N TYR A 421 -6.04 -18.35 -6.41
CA TYR A 421 -5.23 -17.70 -5.37
C TYR A 421 -4.22 -18.66 -4.72
N PRO A 422 -4.64 -19.78 -4.08
CA PRO A 422 -3.68 -20.71 -3.48
C PRO A 422 -2.74 -21.34 -4.50
N VAL A 423 -3.20 -21.63 -5.72
CA VAL A 423 -2.34 -22.16 -6.78
C VAL A 423 -1.23 -21.17 -7.14
N SER A 424 -1.60 -19.91 -7.44
CA SER A 424 -0.63 -18.88 -7.77
C SER A 424 0.32 -18.56 -6.60
N TRP A 425 -0.19 -18.48 -5.38
CA TRP A 425 0.62 -18.24 -4.19
C TRP A 425 1.56 -19.40 -3.88
N GLY A 426 1.11 -20.64 -3.98
CA GLY A 426 1.94 -21.81 -3.73
C GLY A 426 3.13 -21.89 -4.68
N ILE A 427 2.89 -21.74 -5.98
CA ILE A 427 3.95 -21.72 -7.01
C ILE A 427 4.91 -20.56 -6.74
N THR A 428 4.40 -19.36 -6.52
CA THR A 428 5.22 -18.17 -6.30
C THR A 428 6.03 -18.26 -5.01
N ALA A 429 5.44 -18.78 -3.91
CA ALA A 429 6.15 -18.96 -2.64
C ALA A 429 7.35 -19.91 -2.80
N VAL A 430 7.17 -21.03 -3.50
CA VAL A 430 8.27 -21.98 -3.79
C VAL A 430 9.37 -21.28 -4.58
N LEU A 431 9.05 -20.53 -5.62
CA LEU A 431 10.02 -19.78 -6.42
C LEU A 431 10.78 -18.73 -5.58
N PHE A 432 10.10 -18.00 -4.69
CA PHE A 432 10.72 -17.06 -3.76
C PHE A 432 11.67 -17.75 -2.79
N ILE A 433 11.28 -18.90 -2.23
CA ILE A 433 12.13 -19.69 -1.33
C ILE A 433 13.42 -20.12 -2.06
N ILE A 434 13.30 -20.71 -3.26
CA ILE A 434 14.44 -21.14 -4.07
C ILE A 434 15.37 -19.95 -4.38
N TYR A 435 14.80 -18.83 -4.82
CA TYR A 435 15.58 -17.64 -5.14
C TYR A 435 16.27 -17.05 -3.91
N TYR A 436 15.56 -16.96 -2.79
CA TYR A 436 16.11 -16.46 -1.53
C TYR A 436 17.32 -17.27 -1.08
N PHE A 437 17.21 -18.59 -1.04
CA PHE A 437 18.34 -19.44 -0.61
C PHE A 437 19.54 -19.40 -1.56
N LYS A 438 19.30 -19.21 -2.87
CA LYS A 438 20.39 -19.14 -3.88
C LYS A 438 21.07 -17.77 -3.92
N LYS A 439 20.35 -16.69 -3.80
CA LYS A 439 20.82 -15.33 -4.16
C LYS A 439 20.83 -14.31 -3.03
N PHE A 440 20.17 -14.59 -1.89
CA PHE A 440 20.22 -13.66 -0.76
C PHE A 440 21.61 -13.66 -0.12
N PRO A 441 22.22 -12.49 0.20
CA PRO A 441 23.60 -12.41 0.66
C PRO A 441 23.89 -13.33 1.85
N LYS A 442 24.98 -14.10 1.77
CA LYS A 442 25.42 -15.05 2.81
C LYS A 442 26.66 -14.58 3.54
N THR A 443 27.52 -13.80 2.86
CA THR A 443 28.79 -13.28 3.37
C THR A 443 28.88 -11.78 3.11
N GLU A 444 29.76 -11.09 3.84
CA GLU A 444 30.00 -9.65 3.69
C GLU A 444 30.60 -9.31 2.32
N GLU A 445 31.43 -10.18 1.76
CA GLU A 445 32.04 -10.03 0.41
C GLU A 445 30.98 -9.91 -0.70
N GLN A 446 29.79 -10.52 -0.52
CA GLN A 446 28.69 -10.46 -1.50
C GLN A 446 27.92 -9.13 -1.50
N ILE A 447 28.22 -8.21 -0.61
CA ILE A 447 27.69 -6.85 -0.61
C ILE A 447 28.57 -5.93 -1.47
N LEU A 448 29.87 -6.22 -1.57
CA LEU A 448 30.85 -5.39 -2.27
C LEU A 448 30.89 -5.63 -3.80
N GLN A 449 30.25 -6.70 -4.27
CA GLN A 449 29.99 -7.02 -5.68
C GLN A 449 28.59 -6.55 -6.15
#